data_283461c728c4c51d4ee1ab90f7307ff5
#
_entry.id   283461c728c4c51d4ee1ab90f7307ff5
#
_cell.length_a   1.000
_cell.length_b   1.000
_cell.length_c   1.000
_cell.angle_alpha   90.00
_cell.angle_beta   90.00
_cell.angle_gamma   90.00
#
_symmetry.space_group_name_H-M   'P 1'
#
loop_
_entity.id
_entity.type
_entity.pdbx_description
1 polymer ?
#
loop_
_entity_poly.entity_id
_entity_poly.type
_entity_poly.pdbx_seq_one_letter_code
_entity_poly.pdbx_strand_id
1 'polypeptide(L)'
;YRFDLADGVEQGNPADLKRLNMFFSMPNPDDMGNEWLETLVYDLALFGDAYLEMDGSADKSDDEGQDWVFGGNLVSLWNIPADTMEIIPNERLPDPPEMAYVQKINEMTRRFASNKVLHISKYKQGRGYGTSPIVPLLQTIAGQLNLSNYINEQFTGTLPKTILNVGDISNSEMKTMLAMLEQQLSTGKSPFGLVAVNGGSGF
;
A
#
# COMPACT_ATOMS: atom_id res chain seq x y z
N TYR A 1 -4.75 4.90 24.28
CA TYR A 1 -3.49 4.33 24.78
C TYR A 1 -3.12 4.98 26.10
N ARG A 2 -2.56 4.22 26.99
CA ARG A 2 -2.08 4.68 28.29
C ARG A 2 -0.72 4.05 28.55
N PHE A 3 0.25 4.87 28.92
CA PHE A 3 1.53 4.40 29.38
C PHE A 3 1.46 4.20 30.89
N ASP A 4 1.92 3.06 31.32
CA ASP A 4 2.04 2.71 32.74
C ASP A 4 3.49 2.32 33.02
N LEU A 5 3.90 2.40 34.29
CA LEU A 5 5.23 1.91 34.68
C LEU A 5 5.30 0.40 34.49
N ALA A 6 6.43 -0.09 33.98
CA ALA A 6 6.67 -1.52 33.89
C ALA A 6 6.72 -2.14 35.30
N ASP A 7 6.21 -3.36 35.43
CA ASP A 7 6.27 -4.11 36.69
C ASP A 7 7.71 -4.24 37.19
N GLY A 8 7.96 -3.83 38.41
CA GLY A 8 9.30 -3.87 39.03
C GLY A 8 10.14 -2.60 38.89
N VAL A 9 9.64 -1.55 38.24
CA VAL A 9 10.30 -0.23 38.19
C VAL A 9 9.77 0.66 39.32
N GLU A 10 10.50 0.67 40.44
CA GLU A 10 10.12 1.46 41.62
C GLU A 10 10.37 2.98 41.51
N GLN A 11 11.03 3.44 40.44
CA GLN A 11 11.49 4.84 40.32
C GLN A 11 11.05 5.54 39.01
N GLY A 12 9.82 5.37 38.58
CA GLY A 12 9.26 6.22 37.53
C GLY A 12 8.66 7.49 38.12
N ASN A 13 9.02 8.64 37.51
CA ASN A 13 8.40 9.91 37.90
C ASN A 13 6.94 9.97 37.39
N PRO A 14 5.91 10.02 38.26
CA PRO A 14 4.52 10.09 37.82
C PRO A 14 4.22 11.31 36.95
N ALA A 15 4.99 12.39 37.08
CA ALA A 15 4.86 13.58 36.27
C ALA A 15 5.26 13.31 34.81
N ASP A 16 6.31 12.51 34.58
CA ASP A 16 6.78 12.18 33.25
C ASP A 16 5.79 11.24 32.54
N LEU A 17 5.23 10.27 33.25
CA LEU A 17 4.14 9.44 32.73
C LEU A 17 2.92 10.26 32.31
N LYS A 18 2.55 11.25 33.12
CA LYS A 18 1.44 12.13 32.80
C LYS A 18 1.74 12.95 31.53
N ARG A 19 2.97 13.49 31.42
CA ARG A 19 3.43 14.24 30.23
C ARG A 19 3.41 13.36 28.98
N LEU A 20 3.90 12.13 29.08
CA LEU A 20 3.93 11.17 27.98
C LEU A 20 2.52 10.79 27.52
N ASN A 21 1.64 10.48 28.46
CA ASN A 21 0.23 10.18 28.17
C ASN A 21 -0.47 11.37 27.50
N MET A 22 -0.20 12.59 27.98
CA MET A 22 -0.76 13.81 27.42
C MET A 22 -0.23 14.08 26.00
N PHE A 23 1.06 13.88 25.78
CA PHE A 23 1.70 14.05 24.48
C PHE A 23 1.11 13.09 23.44
N PHE A 24 1.04 11.79 23.75
CA PHE A 24 0.50 10.80 22.81
C PHE A 24 -1.04 10.79 22.71
N SER A 25 -1.74 11.51 23.59
CA SER A 25 -3.17 11.74 23.39
C SER A 25 -3.43 12.82 22.31
N MET A 26 -2.48 13.71 22.09
CA MET A 26 -2.55 14.80 21.12
C MET A 26 -1.12 15.12 20.61
N PRO A 27 -0.59 14.29 19.71
CA PRO A 27 0.83 14.38 19.30
C PRO A 27 1.13 15.60 18.41
N ASN A 28 0.09 16.20 17.84
CA ASN A 28 0.15 17.47 17.13
C ASN A 28 -1.19 18.22 17.28
N PRO A 29 -1.29 19.49 16.88
CA PRO A 29 -2.51 20.28 17.03
C PRO A 29 -3.72 19.80 16.20
N ASP A 30 -3.47 19.07 15.11
CA ASP A 30 -4.50 18.70 14.15
C ASP A 30 -5.06 17.29 14.39
N ASP A 31 -4.24 16.38 14.96
CA ASP A 31 -4.58 14.97 15.10
C ASP A 31 -4.75 14.56 16.57
N MET A 32 -5.78 13.78 16.82
CA MET A 32 -5.86 13.02 18.06
C MET A 32 -4.97 11.77 18.00
N GLY A 33 -4.49 11.29 19.15
CA GLY A 33 -3.56 10.16 19.22
C GLY A 33 -4.04 8.90 18.53
N ASN A 34 -5.35 8.65 18.50
CA ASN A 34 -5.92 7.50 17.79
C ASN A 34 -5.82 7.66 16.27
N GLU A 35 -6.17 8.81 15.72
CA GLU A 35 -6.12 9.12 14.29
C GLU A 35 -4.68 9.13 13.79
N TRP A 36 -3.81 9.77 14.56
CA TRP A 36 -2.38 9.79 14.29
C TRP A 36 -1.77 8.38 14.21
N LEU A 37 -2.12 7.51 15.18
CA LEU A 37 -1.62 6.14 15.21
C LEU A 37 -2.23 5.28 14.09
N GLU A 38 -3.50 5.48 13.76
CA GLU A 38 -4.16 4.79 12.66
C GLU A 38 -3.46 5.08 11.33
N THR A 39 -3.16 6.34 11.06
CA THR A 39 -2.41 6.75 9.86
C THR A 39 -1.02 6.10 9.81
N LEU A 40 -0.30 6.10 10.92
CA LEU A 40 1.02 5.47 11.02
C LEU A 40 0.95 3.96 10.77
N VAL A 41 -0.02 3.27 11.36
CA VAL A 41 -0.22 1.83 11.17
C VAL A 41 -0.65 1.52 9.74
N TYR A 42 -1.47 2.37 9.13
CA TYR A 42 -1.86 2.25 7.74
C TYR A 42 -0.66 2.30 6.79
N ASP A 43 0.22 3.29 6.97
CA ASP A 43 1.43 3.41 6.16
C ASP A 43 2.36 2.20 6.34
N LEU A 44 2.58 1.75 7.57
CA LEU A 44 3.36 0.54 7.86
C LEU A 44 2.75 -0.73 7.24
N ALA A 45 1.42 -0.82 7.18
CA ALA A 45 0.74 -1.97 6.60
C ALA A 45 0.77 -1.94 5.08
N LEU A 46 0.65 -0.76 4.47
CA LEU A 46 0.55 -0.61 3.02
C LEU A 46 1.94 -0.56 2.35
N PHE A 47 2.84 0.26 2.88
CA PHE A 47 4.15 0.51 2.28
C PHE A 47 5.29 -0.25 2.95
N GLY A 48 5.11 -0.66 4.21
CA GLY A 48 6.17 -1.24 5.03
C GLY A 48 7.04 -0.20 5.73
N ASP A 49 6.78 1.08 5.47
CA ASP A 49 7.48 2.24 6.03
C ASP A 49 6.48 3.26 6.56
N ALA A 50 6.86 3.98 7.62
CA ALA A 50 6.16 5.15 8.10
C ALA A 50 7.16 6.22 8.50
N TYR A 51 6.81 7.46 8.28
CA TYR A 51 7.68 8.61 8.51
C TYR A 51 6.98 9.61 9.41
N LEU A 52 7.69 10.05 10.45
CA LEU A 52 7.21 11.06 11.37
C LEU A 52 8.18 12.23 11.37
N GLU A 53 7.68 13.41 11.03
CA GLU A 53 8.43 14.64 11.24
C GLU A 53 8.41 14.99 12.73
N MET A 54 9.58 15.19 13.28
CA MET A 54 9.77 15.62 14.64
C MET A 54 9.93 17.14 14.68
N ASP A 55 8.97 17.82 15.28
CA ASP A 55 9.09 19.25 15.54
C ASP A 55 9.36 19.49 17.02
N GLY A 56 10.27 20.40 17.28
CA GLY A 56 10.68 20.69 18.65
C GLY A 56 10.85 22.20 18.87
N SER A 57 10.61 22.65 20.07
CA SER A 57 10.98 24.02 20.45
C SER A 57 12.49 24.13 20.41
N ALA A 58 13.00 24.95 19.48
CA ALA A 58 14.32 25.48 19.64
C ALA A 58 14.29 26.32 20.92
N ASP A 59 14.94 25.87 21.97
CA ASP A 59 15.38 26.79 23.00
C ASP A 59 16.21 27.87 22.28
N LYS A 60 15.81 29.12 22.42
CA LYS A 60 16.44 30.28 21.78
C LYS A 60 17.82 30.57 22.35
N SER A 61 18.53 29.59 22.83
CA SER A 61 19.89 29.69 23.26
C SER A 61 20.79 29.04 22.25
N ASP A 62 21.21 29.88 21.35
CA ASP A 62 22.57 29.88 20.81
C ASP A 62 22.92 28.85 19.75
N ASP A 63 23.34 29.45 18.69
CA ASP A 63 24.30 28.96 17.71
C ASP A 63 23.82 27.94 16.67
N GLU A 64 24.01 28.47 15.50
CA GLU A 64 24.21 27.76 14.24
C GLU A 64 24.76 26.34 14.45
N GLY A 65 23.94 25.31 14.32
CA GLY A 65 24.42 23.99 14.08
C GLY A 65 24.30 22.96 15.20
N GLN A 66 23.58 23.22 16.27
CA GLN A 66 23.45 22.20 17.31
C GLN A 66 22.35 21.19 16.95
N ASP A 67 22.83 20.03 16.63
CA ASP A 67 22.12 18.81 16.33
C ASP A 67 21.06 18.48 17.39
N TRP A 68 19.87 18.19 16.91
CA TRP A 68 18.81 17.53 17.68
C TRP A 68 19.25 16.11 18.05
N VAL A 69 20.13 16.00 19.04
CA VAL A 69 20.32 14.75 19.73
C VAL A 69 19.10 14.55 20.64
N PHE A 70 18.59 13.35 20.74
CA PHE A 70 17.55 12.93 21.69
C PHE A 70 17.76 13.59 23.06
N GLY A 71 17.05 14.67 23.34
CA GLY A 71 17.24 15.52 24.53
C GLY A 71 16.64 16.91 24.39
N GLY A 72 16.35 17.36 23.17
CA GLY A 72 15.55 18.57 22.93
C GLY A 72 14.08 18.35 23.27
N ASN A 73 13.37 19.42 23.61
CA ASN A 73 11.95 19.35 23.88
C ASN A 73 11.17 19.06 22.59
N LEU A 74 10.85 17.79 22.34
CA LEU A 74 9.94 17.37 21.29
C LEU A 74 8.56 18.00 21.60
N VAL A 75 8.05 18.79 20.66
CA VAL A 75 6.78 19.50 20.81
C VAL A 75 5.68 18.79 20.07
N SER A 76 5.95 18.28 18.85
CA SER A 76 4.95 17.64 18.03
C SER A 76 5.54 16.55 17.13
N LEU A 77 4.68 15.60 16.75
CA LEU A 77 4.94 14.52 15.79
C LEU A 77 3.90 14.59 14.67
N TRP A 78 4.36 14.73 13.44
CA TRP A 78 3.52 14.83 12.26
C TRP A 78 3.72 13.62 11.36
N ASN A 79 2.64 12.98 10.97
CA ASN A 79 2.71 11.91 9.97
C ASN A 79 3.04 12.50 8.60
N ILE A 80 4.04 11.93 7.95
CA ILE A 80 4.36 12.22 6.54
C ILE A 80 3.93 11.02 5.71
N PRO A 81 3.04 11.17 4.70
CA PRO A 81 2.59 10.07 3.86
C PRO A 81 3.75 9.33 3.23
N ALA A 82 3.82 8.01 3.44
CA ALA A 82 4.97 7.20 3.05
C ALA A 82 5.18 7.14 1.53
N ASP A 83 4.11 7.23 0.74
CA ASP A 83 4.15 7.26 -0.72
C ASP A 83 4.82 8.50 -1.30
N THR A 84 4.91 9.59 -0.52
CA THR A 84 5.54 10.84 -0.93
C THR A 84 7.01 10.92 -0.56
N MET A 85 7.52 9.98 0.25
CA MET A 85 8.86 10.04 0.83
C MET A 85 9.89 9.23 0.04
N GLU A 86 11.03 9.85 -0.21
CA GLU A 86 12.22 9.21 -0.75
C GLU A 86 13.37 9.27 0.24
N ILE A 87 14.07 8.17 0.39
CA ILE A 87 15.33 8.09 1.16
C ILE A 87 16.46 8.42 0.20
N ILE A 88 17.28 9.41 0.54
CA ILE A 88 18.49 9.71 -0.22
C ILE A 88 19.55 8.71 0.23
N PRO A 89 20.00 7.80 -0.66
CA PRO A 89 21.09 6.88 -0.32
C PRO A 89 22.36 7.68 -0.16
N ASN A 90 22.92 7.69 1.03
CA ASN A 90 24.22 8.28 1.27
C ASN A 90 25.27 7.18 1.34
N GLU A 91 26.11 7.05 0.32
CA GLU A 91 27.20 6.09 0.29
C GLU A 91 28.37 6.50 1.21
N ARG A 92 28.40 7.75 1.61
CA ARG A 92 29.38 8.29 2.54
C ARG A 92 28.64 9.12 3.58
N LEU A 93 28.60 8.63 4.80
CA LEU A 93 28.23 9.42 5.95
C LEU A 93 29.47 10.19 6.43
N PRO A 94 29.69 11.42 6.00
CA PRO A 94 30.39 12.36 6.82
C PRO A 94 29.37 12.95 7.82
N ASP A 95 29.86 13.53 8.87
CA ASP A 95 29.16 14.01 10.04
C ASP A 95 27.79 14.68 9.78
N PRO A 96 26.79 14.43 10.65
CA PRO A 96 25.43 14.97 10.51
C PRO A 96 25.42 16.51 10.61
N PRO A 97 24.36 17.20 10.09
CA PRO A 97 23.08 16.67 9.66
C PRO A 97 22.88 16.75 8.14
N GLU A 98 23.11 15.66 7.43
CA GLU A 98 22.82 15.65 6.00
C GLU A 98 21.33 15.44 5.74
N MET A 99 20.86 16.04 4.61
CA MET A 99 19.51 15.85 4.12
C MET A 99 19.32 14.41 3.67
N ALA A 100 18.69 13.60 4.53
CA ALA A 100 18.54 12.16 4.32
C ALA A 100 17.21 11.78 3.67
N TYR A 101 16.23 12.68 3.70
CA TYR A 101 14.89 12.40 3.22
C TYR A 101 14.38 13.51 2.33
N VAL A 102 13.60 13.14 1.31
CA VAL A 102 12.94 14.06 0.39
C VAL A 102 11.47 13.71 0.31
N GLN A 103 10.62 14.67 0.57
CA GLN A 103 9.19 14.57 0.30
C GLN A 103 8.89 15.22 -1.04
N LYS A 104 8.13 14.53 -1.89
CA LYS A 104 7.66 15.02 -3.18
C LYS A 104 6.14 15.01 -3.21
N ILE A 105 5.55 16.19 -3.32
CA ILE A 105 4.09 16.36 -3.46
C ILE A 105 3.85 17.22 -4.69
N ASN A 106 3.34 16.62 -5.75
CA ASN A 106 3.19 17.29 -7.04
C ASN A 106 4.54 17.88 -7.53
N GLU A 107 4.61 19.20 -7.71
CA GLU A 107 5.82 19.90 -8.14
C GLU A 107 6.67 20.40 -6.95
N MET A 108 6.17 20.27 -5.73
CA MET A 108 6.88 20.72 -4.53
C MET A 108 7.80 19.63 -4.02
N THR A 109 9.01 20.04 -3.67
CA THR A 109 10.02 19.16 -3.06
C THR A 109 10.46 19.75 -1.73
N ARG A 110 10.31 18.99 -0.64
CA ARG A 110 10.79 19.35 0.69
C ARG A 110 11.86 18.36 1.14
N ARG A 111 12.98 18.87 1.63
CA ARG A 111 14.09 18.06 2.12
C ARG A 111 14.15 18.10 3.63
N PHE A 112 14.47 16.96 4.23
CA PHE A 112 14.61 16.84 5.68
C PHE A 112 15.98 16.28 6.05
N ALA A 113 16.53 16.82 7.12
CA ALA A 113 17.72 16.27 7.74
C ALA A 113 17.39 14.92 8.43
N SER A 114 18.39 14.08 8.57
CA SER A 114 18.24 12.74 9.16
C SER A 114 17.70 12.76 10.60
N ASN A 115 17.99 13.82 11.34
CA ASN A 115 17.58 14.01 12.73
C ASN A 115 16.17 14.61 12.88
N LYS A 116 15.51 15.00 11.77
CA LYS A 116 14.17 15.58 11.77
C LYS A 116 13.06 14.59 11.41
N VAL A 117 13.44 13.41 10.97
CA VAL A 117 12.48 12.37 10.58
C VAL A 117 12.74 11.08 11.34
N LEU A 118 11.75 10.62 12.07
CA LEU A 118 11.75 9.27 12.62
C LEU A 118 11.19 8.33 11.55
N HIS A 119 12.05 7.49 11.01
CA HIS A 119 11.69 6.47 10.03
C HIS A 119 11.47 5.13 10.73
N ILE A 120 10.26 4.63 10.67
CA ILE A 120 9.85 3.33 11.19
C ILE A 120 9.65 2.40 10.01
N SER A 121 10.35 1.28 9.96
CA SER A 121 10.28 0.35 8.84
C SER A 121 10.02 -1.08 9.30
N LYS A 122 9.19 -1.79 8.52
CA LYS A 122 8.82 -3.18 8.76
C LYS A 122 9.62 -4.10 7.82
N TYR A 123 10.17 -5.18 8.35
CA TYR A 123 10.96 -6.15 7.58
C TYR A 123 12.11 -5.52 6.78
N LYS A 124 12.80 -4.57 7.39
CA LYS A 124 13.91 -3.87 6.77
C LYS A 124 15.07 -4.82 6.45
N GLN A 125 15.42 -4.90 5.17
CA GLN A 125 16.59 -5.60 4.70
C GLN A 125 17.68 -4.58 4.33
N GLY A 126 18.69 -4.42 5.20
CA GLY A 126 19.77 -3.48 4.98
C GLY A 126 19.41 -2.02 5.29
N ARG A 127 20.06 -1.09 4.56
CA ARG A 127 19.84 0.36 4.68
C ARG A 127 18.86 0.81 3.61
N GLY A 128 17.66 1.13 3.98
CA GLY A 128 16.69 1.62 3.01
C GLY A 128 15.26 1.40 3.47
N TYR A 129 14.42 1.14 2.52
CA TYR A 129 12.99 0.95 2.73
C TYR A 129 12.67 -0.36 3.43
N GLY A 130 11.59 -0.36 4.19
CA GLY A 130 10.95 -1.57 4.67
C GLY A 130 10.30 -2.35 3.54
N THR A 131 9.81 -3.53 3.86
CA THR A 131 9.09 -4.37 2.91
C THR A 131 7.62 -4.40 3.26
N SER A 132 6.79 -3.96 2.32
CA SER A 132 5.34 -4.03 2.48
C SER A 132 4.88 -5.47 2.61
N PRO A 133 4.03 -5.80 3.60
CA PRO A 133 3.42 -7.13 3.70
C PRO A 133 2.51 -7.47 2.52
N ILE A 134 2.12 -6.50 1.70
CA ILE A 134 1.30 -6.70 0.51
C ILE A 134 2.12 -7.28 -0.65
N VAL A 135 3.42 -6.99 -0.72
CA VAL A 135 4.29 -7.44 -1.82
C VAL A 135 4.22 -8.96 -2.06
N PRO A 136 4.33 -9.82 -1.04
CA PRO A 136 4.19 -11.27 -1.23
C PRO A 136 2.80 -11.70 -1.72
N LEU A 137 1.78 -10.89 -1.48
CA LEU A 137 0.40 -11.18 -1.87
C LEU A 137 0.07 -10.74 -3.30
N LEU A 138 0.91 -9.92 -3.94
CA LEU A 138 0.64 -9.38 -5.28
C LEU A 138 0.39 -10.47 -6.31
N GLN A 139 1.13 -11.57 -6.28
CA GLN A 139 0.93 -12.69 -7.21
C GLN A 139 -0.43 -13.36 -7.01
N THR A 140 -0.84 -13.53 -5.76
CA THR A 140 -2.15 -14.10 -5.41
C THR A 140 -3.28 -13.19 -5.85
N ILE A 141 -3.14 -11.89 -5.60
CA ILE A 141 -4.13 -10.87 -6.02
C ILE A 141 -4.24 -10.84 -7.55
N ALA A 142 -3.11 -10.82 -8.26
CA ALA A 142 -3.08 -10.87 -9.72
C ALA A 142 -3.75 -12.13 -10.26
N GLY A 143 -3.49 -13.30 -9.63
CA GLY A 143 -4.12 -14.55 -9.98
C GLY A 143 -5.65 -14.51 -9.78
N GLN A 144 -6.13 -13.95 -8.67
CA GLN A 144 -7.56 -13.80 -8.40
C GLN A 144 -8.24 -12.84 -9.37
N LEU A 145 -7.59 -11.72 -9.72
CA LEU A 145 -8.11 -10.77 -10.71
C LEU A 145 -8.22 -11.43 -12.09
N ASN A 146 -7.19 -12.17 -12.52
CA ASN A 146 -7.21 -12.90 -13.78
C ASN A 146 -8.31 -13.97 -13.81
N LEU A 147 -8.49 -14.69 -12.70
CA LEU A 147 -9.58 -15.68 -12.58
C LEU A 147 -10.97 -15.00 -12.65
N SER A 148 -11.14 -13.87 -11.97
CA SER A 148 -12.38 -13.10 -12.03
C SER A 148 -12.69 -12.60 -13.45
N ASN A 149 -11.68 -12.09 -14.14
CA ASN A 149 -11.80 -11.68 -15.54
C ASN A 149 -12.17 -12.86 -16.44
N TYR A 150 -11.49 -13.99 -16.27
CA TYR A 150 -11.80 -15.22 -17.01
C TYR A 150 -13.23 -15.67 -16.78
N ILE A 151 -13.70 -15.67 -15.53
CA ILE A 151 -15.07 -16.03 -15.19
C ILE A 151 -16.06 -15.06 -15.85
N ASN A 152 -15.81 -13.74 -15.76
CA ASN A 152 -16.65 -12.73 -16.38
C ASN A 152 -16.73 -12.92 -17.91
N GLU A 153 -15.62 -13.17 -18.58
CA GLU A 153 -15.59 -13.48 -20.01
C GLU A 153 -16.38 -14.75 -20.34
N GLN A 154 -16.33 -15.75 -19.44
CA GLN A 154 -17.13 -16.97 -19.60
C GLN A 154 -18.63 -16.67 -19.55
N PHE A 155 -19.08 -15.77 -18.66
CA PHE A 155 -20.51 -15.44 -18.50
C PHE A 155 -21.02 -14.39 -19.49
N THR A 156 -20.16 -13.48 -19.96
CA THR A 156 -20.54 -12.45 -20.94
C THR A 156 -20.59 -12.94 -22.38
N GLY A 157 -20.05 -14.14 -22.64
CA GLY A 157 -20.18 -14.81 -23.95
C GLY A 157 -19.47 -14.07 -25.11
N THR A 158 -18.48 -13.24 -24.83
CA THR A 158 -17.77 -12.42 -25.84
C THR A 158 -16.90 -13.23 -26.79
N LEU A 159 -16.50 -14.46 -26.44
CA LEU A 159 -15.71 -15.33 -27.29
C LEU A 159 -16.37 -16.70 -27.46
N PRO A 160 -16.47 -17.20 -28.68
CA PRO A 160 -16.95 -18.56 -28.92
C PRO A 160 -15.95 -19.58 -28.37
N LYS A 161 -16.36 -20.38 -27.40
CA LYS A 161 -15.50 -21.35 -26.69
C LYS A 161 -15.52 -22.73 -27.26
N THR A 162 -16.53 -23.01 -28.09
CA THR A 162 -16.68 -24.27 -28.76
C THR A 162 -16.89 -24.04 -30.24
N ILE A 163 -16.02 -24.60 -31.04
CA ILE A 163 -16.15 -24.63 -32.50
C ILE A 163 -16.70 -26.00 -32.83
N LEU A 164 -17.91 -26.06 -33.36
CA LEU A 164 -18.51 -27.26 -33.84
C LEU A 164 -18.27 -27.38 -35.35
N ASN A 165 -17.44 -28.34 -35.76
CA ASN A 165 -17.30 -28.65 -37.18
C ASN A 165 -18.45 -29.62 -37.57
N VAL A 166 -19.37 -29.14 -38.38
CA VAL A 166 -20.57 -29.88 -38.77
C VAL A 166 -20.42 -30.61 -40.11
N GLY A 167 -19.23 -30.60 -40.69
CA GLY A 167 -18.97 -31.26 -41.97
C GLY A 167 -19.64 -30.54 -43.16
N ASP A 168 -19.92 -31.28 -44.22
CA ASP A 168 -20.49 -30.75 -45.47
C ASP A 168 -22.01 -30.71 -45.38
N ILE A 169 -22.57 -29.69 -44.71
CA ILE A 169 -24.02 -29.44 -44.66
C ILE A 169 -24.34 -28.09 -45.29
N SER A 170 -25.59 -27.99 -45.78
CA SER A 170 -26.05 -26.72 -46.36
C SER A 170 -26.17 -25.62 -45.27
N ASN A 171 -26.01 -24.35 -45.72
CA ASN A 171 -26.13 -23.21 -44.81
C ASN A 171 -27.51 -23.12 -44.10
N SER A 172 -28.57 -23.66 -44.72
CA SER A 172 -29.91 -23.73 -44.12
C SER A 172 -29.99 -24.78 -43.00
N GLU A 173 -29.40 -25.95 -43.20
CA GLU A 173 -29.32 -27.00 -42.19
C GLU A 173 -28.45 -26.57 -41.02
N MET A 174 -27.33 -25.91 -41.28
CA MET A 174 -26.47 -25.37 -40.24
C MET A 174 -27.19 -24.34 -39.32
N LYS A 175 -27.97 -23.43 -39.93
CA LYS A 175 -28.78 -22.47 -39.17
C LYS A 175 -29.86 -23.15 -38.30
N THR A 176 -30.51 -24.17 -38.87
CA THR A 176 -31.52 -24.94 -38.12
C THR A 176 -30.90 -25.71 -36.94
N MET A 177 -29.74 -26.30 -37.16
CA MET A 177 -29.01 -27.03 -36.12
C MET A 177 -28.52 -26.09 -35.02
N LEU A 178 -27.99 -24.91 -35.35
CA LEU A 178 -27.59 -23.87 -34.39
C LEU A 178 -28.79 -23.43 -33.56
N ALA A 179 -29.92 -23.13 -34.18
CA ALA A 179 -31.14 -22.72 -33.50
C ALA A 179 -31.66 -23.82 -32.51
N MET A 180 -31.58 -25.10 -32.90
CA MET A 180 -31.93 -26.21 -32.02
C MET A 180 -30.96 -26.32 -30.84
N LEU A 181 -29.66 -26.18 -31.07
CA LEU A 181 -28.66 -26.21 -30.01
C LEU A 181 -28.79 -25.02 -29.05
N GLU A 182 -29.02 -23.81 -29.58
CA GLU A 182 -29.31 -22.63 -28.75
C GLU A 182 -30.59 -22.81 -27.93
N GLN A 183 -31.63 -23.41 -28.49
CA GLN A 183 -32.85 -23.68 -27.76
C GLN A 183 -32.68 -24.75 -26.66
N GLN A 184 -31.86 -25.76 -26.87
CA GLN A 184 -31.54 -26.78 -25.86
C GLN A 184 -30.59 -26.27 -24.77
N LEU A 185 -29.67 -25.35 -25.12
CA LEU A 185 -28.74 -24.75 -24.18
C LEU A 185 -29.34 -23.53 -23.46
N SER A 186 -30.43 -22.95 -23.94
CA SER A 186 -31.04 -21.69 -23.47
C SER A 186 -32.02 -21.82 -22.30
N THR A 187 -32.04 -22.95 -21.58
CA THR A 187 -32.69 -23.00 -20.25
C THR A 187 -31.92 -22.26 -19.16
N GLY A 188 -30.82 -21.68 -19.47
CA GLY A 188 -30.06 -20.69 -18.75
C GLY A 188 -29.16 -19.96 -19.75
N LYS A 189 -28.85 -18.72 -19.54
CA LYS A 189 -27.87 -17.98 -20.35
C LYS A 189 -26.68 -18.89 -20.61
N SER A 190 -26.55 -19.41 -21.84
CA SER A 190 -25.43 -20.29 -22.16
C SER A 190 -24.12 -19.54 -21.95
N PRO A 191 -23.28 -19.93 -20.99
CA PRO A 191 -21.98 -19.32 -20.79
C PRO A 191 -20.97 -19.66 -21.90
N PHE A 192 -21.43 -20.46 -22.89
CA PHE A 192 -20.57 -20.98 -23.95
C PHE A 192 -21.06 -20.44 -25.31
N GLY A 193 -20.35 -19.45 -25.85
CA GLY A 193 -20.53 -19.07 -27.23
C GLY A 193 -20.25 -20.30 -28.12
N LEU A 194 -21.22 -20.73 -28.87
CA LEU A 194 -21.08 -21.85 -29.83
C LEU A 194 -20.97 -21.25 -31.23
N VAL A 195 -19.92 -21.59 -31.96
CA VAL A 195 -19.78 -21.28 -33.38
C VAL A 195 -19.74 -22.56 -34.18
N ALA A 196 -20.65 -22.71 -35.10
CA ALA A 196 -20.62 -23.83 -36.06
C ALA A 196 -19.86 -23.36 -37.33
N VAL A 197 -18.93 -24.19 -37.77
CA VAL A 197 -18.14 -23.94 -38.99
C VAL A 197 -18.46 -25.09 -39.97
N ASN A 198 -18.77 -24.70 -41.21
CA ASN A 198 -18.93 -25.69 -42.27
C ASN A 198 -17.54 -26.17 -42.74
N GLY A 199 -17.27 -27.45 -42.60
CA GLY A 199 -16.01 -28.06 -42.99
C GLY A 199 -15.92 -28.31 -44.48
N GLY A 200 -16.01 -27.26 -45.29
CA GLY A 200 -15.65 -27.38 -46.70
C GLY A 200 -14.18 -27.80 -46.84
N SER A 201 -13.92 -28.81 -47.67
CA SER A 201 -12.62 -29.42 -47.95
C SER A 201 -11.50 -28.43 -48.13
N GLY A 202 -10.74 -28.17 -47.05
CA GLY A 202 -9.60 -27.26 -47.13
C GLY A 202 -9.02 -26.89 -45.76
N PHE A 203 -8.50 -27.88 -45.04
CA PHE A 203 -7.42 -27.70 -44.05
C PHE A 203 -6.30 -28.64 -44.44
#